data_58f93a76800bd01b7ac00945d5f4a261
#
_entry.id   58f93a76800bd01b7ac00945d5f4a261
#
_cell.length_a   1.000
_cell.length_b   1.000
_cell.length_c   1.000
_cell.angle_alpha   90.00
_cell.angle_beta   90.00
_cell.angle_gamma   90.00
#
_symmetry.space_group_name_H-M   'P 1'
#
loop_
_entity.id
_entity.type
_entity.pdbx_description
1 polymer ?
#
loop_
_entity_poly.entity_id
_entity_poly.type
_entity_poly.pdbx_seq_one_letter_code
_entity_poly.pdbx_strand_id
1 'polypeptide(L)'
;MKSELCSPKNQLGNCLKKIIPILLLLVLICGGCAQKDTRTVIEFASWGSKSEIDILKPILSDFEKENPEIKIDFMHIPQNYFQKIHLLFASNTAPDVIFINNLYLPIYANANLLEELTVNQNDFYPQALEALSWNGKLYAIPRDVSNLVVFYNKDLFDRKNITYPTSEWNFDDFLKTAQKLTDKNTFGVSFEEDPLFYLPYLMSNGGGILPSEIEKKGSQYGLNFYANLRKKYHVAPLKSESASATMAQMFLQQKLGMYISGRWMVPKLREEANFDWDVTQFPKGTNGSIVQLDASGWAIAKSSKHKEEAQKLVNYLASSKNSEKFATNGLIVPARKDASRSKYFLDGQKPVHSKIFLDIIE
;
A
#
# COMPACT_ATOMS: atom_id res chain seq x y z
N MET A 1 -76.19 -52.62 31.32
CA MET A 1 -75.56 -51.93 30.21
C MET A 1 -74.25 -51.38 30.76
N LYS A 2 -73.14 -52.08 30.47
CA LYS A 2 -71.78 -51.64 30.84
C LYS A 2 -71.15 -51.01 29.63
N SER A 3 -70.73 -49.74 29.74
CA SER A 3 -69.97 -49.01 28.74
C SER A 3 -68.45 -49.26 28.97
N GLU A 4 -67.81 -49.91 28.02
CA GLU A 4 -66.33 -50.06 27.97
C GLU A 4 -65.67 -48.78 27.53
N LEU A 5 -64.90 -48.19 28.42
CA LEU A 5 -64.03 -47.08 28.11
C LEU A 5 -62.72 -47.60 27.46
N CYS A 6 -62.52 -47.28 26.17
CA CYS A 6 -61.31 -47.58 25.41
C CYS A 6 -60.18 -46.65 25.87
N SER A 7 -59.09 -47.22 26.33
CA SER A 7 -57.93 -46.52 26.94
C SER A 7 -57.00 -45.98 25.81
N PRO A 8 -56.57 -44.69 25.85
CA PRO A 8 -55.76 -44.06 24.78
C PRO A 8 -54.26 -44.43 24.82
N LYS A 9 -53.81 -45.35 25.67
CA LYS A 9 -52.39 -45.68 25.84
C LYS A 9 -51.72 -46.49 24.74
N ASN A 10 -52.49 -47.15 23.86
CA ASN A 10 -51.93 -48.02 22.82
C ASN A 10 -51.66 -47.34 21.46
N GLN A 11 -52.17 -46.12 21.22
CA GLN A 11 -51.93 -45.43 19.96
C GLN A 11 -50.60 -44.65 19.92
N LEU A 12 -50.12 -44.14 21.06
CA LEU A 12 -48.83 -43.40 21.10
C LEU A 12 -47.62 -44.31 20.84
N GLY A 13 -47.65 -45.56 21.35
CA GLY A 13 -46.56 -46.51 21.16
C GLY A 13 -46.33 -46.97 19.72
N ASN A 14 -47.39 -47.05 18.92
CA ASN A 14 -47.29 -47.44 17.51
C ASN A 14 -46.89 -46.27 16.56
N CYS A 15 -47.18 -45.03 16.96
CA CYS A 15 -46.70 -43.84 16.23
C CYS A 15 -45.22 -43.64 16.45
N LEU A 16 -44.70 -43.77 17.70
CA LEU A 16 -43.28 -43.63 18.01
C LEU A 16 -42.42 -44.67 17.30
N LYS A 17 -42.88 -45.93 17.19
CA LYS A 17 -42.14 -46.99 16.48
C LYS A 17 -42.05 -46.78 14.96
N LYS A 18 -42.93 -45.99 14.37
CA LYS A 18 -42.83 -45.63 12.93
C LYS A 18 -42.08 -44.36 12.66
N ILE A 19 -41.98 -43.43 13.64
CA ILE A 19 -41.27 -42.15 13.52
C ILE A 19 -39.75 -42.31 13.75
N ILE A 20 -39.33 -43.20 14.67
CA ILE A 20 -37.94 -43.44 14.99
C ILE A 20 -37.11 -43.88 13.75
N PRO A 21 -37.52 -44.85 12.92
CA PRO A 21 -36.73 -45.20 11.73
C PRO A 21 -36.70 -44.11 10.66
N ILE A 22 -37.74 -43.25 10.55
CA ILE A 22 -37.76 -42.11 9.64
C ILE A 22 -36.82 -41.02 10.14
N LEU A 23 -36.74 -40.74 11.44
CA LEU A 23 -35.78 -39.81 12.00
C LEU A 23 -34.33 -40.31 11.87
N LEU A 24 -34.09 -41.61 12.05
CA LEU A 24 -32.79 -42.23 11.86
C LEU A 24 -32.36 -42.19 10.37
N LEU A 25 -33.28 -42.34 9.42
CA LEU A 25 -33.02 -42.22 8.00
C LEU A 25 -32.73 -40.77 7.58
N LEU A 26 -33.40 -39.79 8.17
CA LEU A 26 -33.15 -38.35 7.97
C LEU A 26 -31.77 -37.93 8.55
N VAL A 27 -31.33 -38.46 9.68
CA VAL A 27 -30.01 -38.22 10.25
C VAL A 27 -28.89 -38.81 9.38
N LEU A 28 -29.14 -39.96 8.76
CA LEU A 28 -28.19 -40.56 7.79
C LEU A 28 -28.10 -39.80 6.44
N ILE A 29 -29.16 -39.13 6.02
CA ILE A 29 -29.16 -38.31 4.81
C ILE A 29 -28.56 -36.91 5.04
N CYS A 30 -28.66 -36.38 6.28
CA CYS A 30 -28.02 -35.12 6.67
C CYS A 30 -26.52 -35.26 7.05
N GLY A 31 -26.02 -36.49 7.14
CA GLY A 31 -24.59 -36.81 7.19
C GLY A 31 -23.93 -36.68 5.83
N GLY A 32 -24.31 -35.66 5.02
CA GLY A 32 -23.61 -35.29 3.81
C GLY A 32 -22.14 -35.09 4.15
N CYS A 33 -21.27 -35.90 3.56
CA CYS A 33 -19.83 -35.74 3.62
C CYS A 33 -19.48 -34.27 3.34
N ALA A 34 -19.25 -33.50 4.39
CA ALA A 34 -18.45 -32.29 4.26
C ALA A 34 -17.10 -32.80 3.76
N GLN A 35 -16.88 -32.77 2.45
CA GLN A 35 -15.63 -33.13 1.82
C GLN A 35 -14.57 -32.28 2.50
N LYS A 36 -13.73 -32.90 3.33
CA LYS A 36 -12.69 -32.19 4.05
C LYS A 36 -11.83 -31.51 2.99
N ASP A 37 -11.76 -30.18 3.01
CA ASP A 37 -10.88 -29.44 2.13
C ASP A 37 -9.45 -29.92 2.40
N THR A 38 -8.87 -30.62 1.42
CA THR A 38 -7.53 -31.22 1.52
C THR A 38 -6.46 -30.33 0.93
N ARG A 39 -6.82 -29.12 0.49
CA ARG A 39 -5.89 -28.17 -0.09
C ARG A 39 -4.90 -27.66 0.95
N THR A 40 -3.68 -27.40 0.51
CA THR A 40 -2.70 -26.64 1.30
C THR A 40 -3.21 -25.23 1.49
N VAL A 41 -3.37 -24.79 2.73
CA VAL A 41 -3.81 -23.42 3.04
C VAL A 41 -2.58 -22.54 3.23
N ILE A 42 -2.46 -21.49 2.43
CA ILE A 42 -1.45 -20.44 2.57
C ILE A 42 -2.08 -19.22 3.21
N GLU A 43 -1.63 -18.88 4.40
CA GLU A 43 -2.00 -17.66 5.09
C GLU A 43 -1.24 -16.47 4.47
N PHE A 44 -1.96 -15.49 3.97
CA PHE A 44 -1.37 -14.32 3.34
C PHE A 44 -1.90 -13.02 3.95
N ALA A 45 -1.02 -12.17 4.51
CA ALA A 45 -1.39 -10.88 5.07
C ALA A 45 -0.91 -9.71 4.20
N SER A 46 -1.80 -8.74 4.00
CA SER A 46 -1.47 -7.48 3.33
C SER A 46 -2.25 -6.30 3.92
N TRP A 47 -1.64 -5.11 3.84
CA TRP A 47 -2.42 -3.87 3.92
C TRP A 47 -2.94 -3.51 2.52
N GLY A 48 -3.61 -2.38 2.42
CA GLY A 48 -4.00 -1.79 1.15
C GLY A 48 -5.32 -1.01 1.26
N SER A 49 -5.46 -0.02 0.39
CA SER A 49 -6.72 0.68 0.17
C SER A 49 -7.77 -0.24 -0.46
N LYS A 50 -9.03 0.21 -0.47
CA LYS A 50 -10.09 -0.53 -1.19
C LYS A 50 -9.71 -0.79 -2.64
N SER A 51 -9.21 0.22 -3.36
CA SER A 51 -8.81 0.09 -4.77
C SER A 51 -7.71 -0.95 -4.97
N GLU A 52 -6.77 -1.06 -4.04
CA GLU A 52 -5.69 -2.05 -4.06
C GLU A 52 -6.21 -3.47 -3.83
N ILE A 53 -7.09 -3.63 -2.86
CA ILE A 53 -7.71 -4.93 -2.55
C ILE A 53 -8.64 -5.40 -3.67
N ASP A 54 -9.34 -4.50 -4.34
CA ASP A 54 -10.18 -4.80 -5.49
C ASP A 54 -9.35 -5.33 -6.69
N ILE A 55 -8.06 -4.95 -6.78
CA ILE A 55 -7.12 -5.52 -7.76
C ILE A 55 -6.53 -6.85 -7.27
N LEU A 56 -6.15 -6.94 -5.99
CA LEU A 56 -5.48 -8.11 -5.43
C LEU A 56 -6.37 -9.35 -5.38
N LYS A 57 -7.61 -9.22 -4.90
CA LYS A 57 -8.53 -10.36 -4.74
C LYS A 57 -8.76 -11.19 -6.01
N PRO A 58 -9.03 -10.59 -7.19
CA PRO A 58 -9.11 -11.34 -8.42
C PRO A 58 -7.82 -12.08 -8.78
N ILE A 59 -6.64 -11.50 -8.50
CA ILE A 59 -5.35 -12.14 -8.74
C ILE A 59 -5.20 -13.39 -7.87
N LEU A 60 -5.58 -13.32 -6.58
CA LEU A 60 -5.57 -14.49 -5.69
C LEU A 60 -6.55 -15.55 -6.14
N SER A 61 -7.75 -15.16 -6.57
CA SER A 61 -8.74 -16.11 -7.11
C SER A 61 -8.25 -16.80 -8.40
N ASP A 62 -7.55 -16.08 -9.26
CA ASP A 62 -6.96 -16.66 -10.48
C ASP A 62 -5.81 -17.61 -10.12
N PHE A 63 -5.01 -17.28 -9.11
CA PHE A 63 -3.96 -18.17 -8.59
C PHE A 63 -4.53 -19.50 -8.08
N GLU A 64 -5.62 -19.48 -7.30
CA GLU A 64 -6.28 -20.69 -6.80
C GLU A 64 -6.86 -21.55 -7.93
N LYS A 65 -7.36 -20.94 -9.01
CA LYS A 65 -7.83 -21.67 -10.19
C LYS A 65 -6.69 -22.37 -10.95
N GLU A 66 -5.54 -21.70 -11.03
CA GLU A 66 -4.34 -22.23 -11.68
C GLU A 66 -3.61 -23.25 -10.81
N ASN A 67 -3.83 -23.25 -9.47
CA ASN A 67 -3.25 -24.15 -8.47
C ASN A 67 -4.35 -24.73 -7.57
N PRO A 68 -5.16 -25.66 -8.06
CA PRO A 68 -6.35 -26.14 -7.36
C PRO A 68 -6.04 -26.87 -6.04
N GLU A 69 -4.80 -27.29 -5.83
CA GLU A 69 -4.31 -27.89 -4.59
C GLU A 69 -4.02 -26.88 -3.48
N ILE A 70 -4.01 -25.56 -3.82
CA ILE A 70 -3.70 -24.47 -2.87
C ILE A 70 -4.98 -23.65 -2.60
N LYS A 71 -5.13 -23.24 -1.36
CA LYS A 71 -6.14 -22.29 -0.91
C LYS A 71 -5.46 -21.10 -0.25
N ILE A 72 -5.89 -19.89 -0.54
CA ILE A 72 -5.37 -18.68 0.10
C ILE A 72 -6.32 -18.24 1.22
N ASP A 73 -5.80 -18.18 2.43
CA ASP A 73 -6.45 -17.48 3.55
C ASP A 73 -5.92 -16.05 3.63
N PHE A 74 -6.69 -15.14 3.06
CA PHE A 74 -6.25 -13.75 2.89
C PHE A 74 -6.66 -12.88 4.07
N MET A 75 -5.68 -12.40 4.83
CA MET A 75 -5.83 -11.49 5.97
C MET A 75 -5.60 -10.04 5.52
N HIS A 76 -6.68 -9.28 5.26
CA HIS A 76 -6.59 -7.84 5.01
C HIS A 76 -6.50 -7.07 6.32
N ILE A 77 -5.43 -6.29 6.51
CA ILE A 77 -5.19 -5.48 7.71
C ILE A 77 -4.99 -4.02 7.28
N PRO A 78 -6.07 -3.21 7.18
CA PRO A 78 -6.01 -1.86 6.62
C PRO A 78 -5.37 -0.83 7.56
N GLN A 79 -5.29 -1.11 8.86
CA GLN A 79 -4.73 -0.21 9.88
C GLN A 79 -3.84 -0.95 10.85
N ASN A 80 -2.81 -0.26 11.36
CA ASN A 80 -1.86 -0.82 12.33
C ASN A 80 -1.25 -2.15 11.87
N TYR A 81 -1.00 -2.29 10.56
CA TYR A 81 -0.54 -3.52 9.93
C TYR A 81 0.72 -4.07 10.61
N PHE A 82 1.78 -3.28 10.67
CA PHE A 82 3.05 -3.75 11.23
C PHE A 82 2.98 -4.07 12.74
N GLN A 83 2.14 -3.35 13.50
CA GLN A 83 1.90 -3.70 14.90
C GLN A 83 1.28 -5.10 15.01
N LYS A 84 0.29 -5.41 14.17
CA LYS A 84 -0.33 -6.73 14.15
C LYS A 84 0.65 -7.81 13.66
N ILE A 85 1.42 -7.54 12.61
CA ILE A 85 2.44 -8.48 12.10
C ILE A 85 3.51 -8.77 13.16
N HIS A 86 3.97 -7.75 13.90
CA HIS A 86 4.90 -7.95 15.02
C HIS A 86 4.33 -8.91 16.08
N LEU A 87 3.07 -8.76 16.46
CA LEU A 87 2.42 -9.63 17.42
C LEU A 87 2.29 -11.07 16.90
N LEU A 88 1.95 -11.25 15.62
CA LEU A 88 1.85 -12.56 14.99
C LEU A 88 3.21 -13.27 14.95
N PHE A 89 4.29 -12.58 14.62
CA PHE A 89 5.65 -13.15 14.72
C PHE A 89 6.03 -13.49 16.16
N ALA A 90 5.74 -12.61 17.11
CA ALA A 90 6.06 -12.83 18.53
C ALA A 90 5.30 -14.02 19.13
N SER A 91 4.09 -14.31 18.64
CA SER A 91 3.28 -15.46 19.06
C SER A 91 3.52 -16.75 18.28
N ASN A 92 4.47 -16.76 17.33
CA ASN A 92 4.71 -17.88 16.40
C ASN A 92 3.48 -18.28 15.55
N THR A 93 2.63 -17.29 15.22
CA THR A 93 1.45 -17.44 14.37
C THR A 93 1.53 -16.52 13.15
N ALA A 94 2.75 -16.25 12.68
CA ALA A 94 2.95 -15.40 11.51
C ALA A 94 2.38 -16.08 10.26
N PRO A 95 1.70 -15.32 9.36
CA PRO A 95 1.27 -15.81 8.06
C PRO A 95 2.44 -16.33 7.21
N ASP A 96 2.17 -17.25 6.29
CA ASP A 96 3.18 -17.79 5.38
C ASP A 96 3.78 -16.71 4.49
N VAL A 97 2.92 -15.81 3.97
CA VAL A 97 3.31 -14.69 3.12
C VAL A 97 2.84 -13.39 3.75
N ILE A 98 3.72 -12.40 3.74
CA ILE A 98 3.40 -11.04 4.19
C ILE A 98 3.78 -10.02 3.12
N PHE A 99 2.99 -8.93 3.04
CA PHE A 99 3.38 -7.75 2.29
C PHE A 99 4.22 -6.85 3.20
N ILE A 100 5.40 -6.42 2.74
CA ILE A 100 6.38 -5.70 3.56
C ILE A 100 7.01 -4.56 2.78
N ASN A 101 7.43 -3.51 3.47
CA ASN A 101 8.22 -2.43 2.88
C ASN A 101 9.65 -2.38 3.43
N ASN A 102 10.48 -1.57 2.78
CA ASN A 102 11.89 -1.40 3.11
C ASN A 102 12.16 -0.82 4.51
N LEU A 103 11.18 -0.13 5.12
CA LEU A 103 11.34 0.43 6.49
C LEU A 103 11.30 -0.68 7.55
N TYR A 104 10.45 -1.67 7.36
CA TYR A 104 10.25 -2.75 8.33
C TYR A 104 11.03 -4.01 8.01
N LEU A 105 11.41 -4.23 6.74
CA LEU A 105 12.16 -5.41 6.31
C LEU A 105 13.43 -5.66 7.14
N PRO A 106 14.29 -4.66 7.43
CA PRO A 106 15.50 -4.88 8.22
C PRO A 106 15.23 -5.47 9.60
N ILE A 107 14.11 -5.09 10.24
CA ILE A 107 13.72 -5.57 11.58
C ILE A 107 13.50 -7.09 11.54
N TYR A 108 12.72 -7.56 10.56
CA TYR A 108 12.38 -8.98 10.44
C TYR A 108 13.54 -9.81 9.88
N ALA A 109 14.27 -9.28 8.89
CA ALA A 109 15.43 -9.96 8.31
C ALA A 109 16.57 -10.12 9.34
N ASN A 110 16.87 -9.07 10.11
CA ASN A 110 17.88 -9.13 11.18
C ASN A 110 17.49 -10.11 12.30
N ALA A 111 16.20 -10.25 12.59
CA ALA A 111 15.69 -11.22 13.55
C ALA A 111 15.58 -12.65 12.97
N ASN A 112 16.04 -12.89 11.71
CA ASN A 112 15.97 -14.18 11.00
C ASN A 112 14.54 -14.73 10.90
N LEU A 113 13.55 -13.86 10.69
CA LEU A 113 12.13 -14.20 10.60
C LEU A 113 11.64 -14.38 9.16
N LEU A 114 12.44 -14.02 8.16
CA LEU A 114 12.11 -14.10 6.73
C LEU A 114 12.99 -15.11 6.02
N GLU A 115 12.46 -15.71 4.95
CA GLU A 115 13.24 -16.53 4.02
C GLU A 115 14.03 -15.64 3.04
N GLU A 116 15.23 -16.10 2.70
CA GLU A 116 16.01 -15.54 1.61
C GLU A 116 15.37 -15.93 0.27
N LEU A 117 15.15 -14.96 -0.61
CA LEU A 117 14.48 -15.17 -1.88
C LEU A 117 15.43 -14.89 -3.05
N THR A 118 15.13 -15.47 -4.20
CA THR A 118 15.87 -15.24 -5.45
C THR A 118 14.92 -14.87 -6.58
N VAL A 119 15.37 -13.96 -7.44
CA VAL A 119 14.63 -13.55 -8.64
C VAL A 119 15.60 -13.34 -9.80
N ASN A 120 15.08 -13.27 -11.03
CA ASN A 120 15.85 -12.73 -12.13
C ASN A 120 16.00 -11.21 -11.94
N GLN A 121 17.17 -10.77 -11.48
CA GLN A 121 17.44 -9.38 -11.15
C GLN A 121 17.29 -8.42 -12.34
N ASN A 122 17.45 -8.90 -13.57
CA ASN A 122 17.31 -8.07 -14.77
C ASN A 122 15.89 -7.56 -14.99
N ASP A 123 14.89 -8.23 -14.42
CA ASP A 123 13.47 -7.88 -14.56
C ASP A 123 13.08 -6.66 -13.71
N PHE A 124 13.84 -6.35 -12.68
CA PHE A 124 13.50 -5.35 -11.67
C PHE A 124 14.45 -4.14 -11.71
N TYR A 125 13.98 -3.01 -11.18
CA TYR A 125 14.86 -1.89 -10.89
C TYR A 125 15.85 -2.28 -9.79
N PRO A 126 17.17 -2.02 -9.97
CA PRO A 126 18.18 -2.37 -8.97
C PRO A 126 17.89 -1.75 -7.59
N GLN A 127 17.37 -0.52 -7.57
CA GLN A 127 17.02 0.22 -6.37
C GLN A 127 15.90 -0.49 -5.57
N ALA A 128 14.93 -1.13 -6.26
CA ALA A 128 13.87 -1.91 -5.62
C ALA A 128 14.41 -3.19 -4.96
N LEU A 129 15.34 -3.87 -5.65
CA LEU A 129 16.00 -5.05 -5.11
C LEU A 129 16.87 -4.70 -3.90
N GLU A 130 17.64 -3.61 -3.99
CA GLU A 130 18.46 -3.13 -2.87
C GLU A 130 17.62 -2.76 -1.66
N ALA A 131 16.53 -2.01 -1.87
CA ALA A 131 15.62 -1.59 -0.81
C ALA A 131 14.95 -2.76 -0.06
N LEU A 132 14.73 -3.89 -0.73
CA LEU A 132 14.15 -5.10 -0.14
C LEU A 132 15.18 -6.20 0.14
N SER A 133 16.46 -5.79 0.24
CA SER A 133 17.58 -6.63 0.67
C SER A 133 18.10 -6.21 2.05
N TRP A 134 18.69 -7.16 2.76
CA TRP A 134 19.38 -6.95 4.02
C TRP A 134 20.69 -7.74 4.04
N ASN A 135 21.80 -7.08 4.35
CA ASN A 135 23.14 -7.70 4.32
C ASN A 135 23.44 -8.44 3.00
N GLY A 136 23.05 -7.84 1.86
CA GLY A 136 23.30 -8.36 0.52
C GLY A 136 22.38 -9.52 0.09
N LYS A 137 21.36 -9.86 0.89
CA LYS A 137 20.40 -10.92 0.61
C LYS A 137 19.00 -10.36 0.41
N LEU A 138 18.29 -10.83 -0.60
CA LEU A 138 16.91 -10.42 -0.89
C LEU A 138 15.94 -11.16 0.03
N TYR A 139 15.02 -10.45 0.68
CA TYR A 139 14.01 -11.02 1.59
C TYR A 139 12.57 -10.75 1.17
N ALA A 140 12.35 -9.87 0.19
CA ALA A 140 11.04 -9.70 -0.41
C ALA A 140 11.17 -9.50 -1.92
N ILE A 141 10.28 -10.12 -2.71
CA ILE A 141 10.22 -9.85 -4.16
C ILE A 141 9.48 -8.53 -4.36
N PRO A 142 10.10 -7.53 -5.01
CA PRO A 142 9.49 -6.21 -5.16
C PRO A 142 8.19 -6.26 -5.97
N ARG A 143 7.14 -5.59 -5.47
CA ARG A 143 5.90 -5.29 -6.19
C ARG A 143 6.00 -3.91 -6.83
N ASP A 144 6.34 -2.93 -6.03
CA ASP A 144 6.33 -1.52 -6.40
C ASP A 144 7.48 -0.76 -5.77
N VAL A 145 7.74 0.37 -6.38
CA VAL A 145 8.56 1.44 -5.83
C VAL A 145 7.71 2.69 -5.71
N SER A 146 8.03 3.52 -4.77
CA SER A 146 7.36 4.79 -4.54
C SER A 146 8.37 5.89 -4.31
N ASN A 147 8.03 7.07 -4.78
CA ASN A 147 8.76 8.28 -4.54
C ASN A 147 7.78 9.43 -4.34
N LEU A 148 8.21 10.46 -3.64
CA LEU A 148 7.41 11.65 -3.46
C LEU A 148 7.56 12.58 -4.67
N VAL A 149 6.41 13.10 -5.10
CA VAL A 149 6.27 14.16 -6.08
C VAL A 149 5.41 15.28 -5.51
N VAL A 150 5.36 16.40 -6.18
CA VAL A 150 4.46 17.50 -5.83
C VAL A 150 3.26 17.48 -6.76
N PHE A 151 2.09 17.10 -6.24
CA PHE A 151 0.81 17.31 -6.90
C PHE A 151 0.44 18.78 -6.78
N TYR A 152 -0.10 19.37 -7.86
CA TYR A 152 -0.55 20.77 -7.82
C TYR A 152 -1.92 20.95 -8.46
N ASN A 153 -2.72 21.82 -7.86
CA ASN A 153 -4.07 22.17 -8.33
C ASN A 153 -3.97 23.27 -9.38
N LYS A 154 -4.10 22.90 -10.66
CA LYS A 154 -3.97 23.81 -11.82
C LYS A 154 -5.00 24.93 -11.76
N ASP A 155 -6.23 24.65 -11.34
CA ASP A 155 -7.27 25.66 -11.25
C ASP A 155 -6.94 26.76 -10.23
N LEU A 156 -6.25 26.40 -9.12
CA LEU A 156 -5.76 27.38 -8.15
C LEU A 156 -4.62 28.23 -8.71
N PHE A 157 -3.69 27.62 -9.46
CA PHE A 157 -2.62 28.30 -10.13
C PHE A 157 -3.16 29.30 -11.16
N ASP A 158 -4.10 28.87 -12.00
CA ASP A 158 -4.71 29.69 -13.05
C ASP A 158 -5.49 30.87 -12.46
N ARG A 159 -6.33 30.63 -11.44
CA ARG A 159 -7.10 31.69 -10.74
C ARG A 159 -6.21 32.78 -10.13
N LYS A 160 -4.98 32.41 -9.72
CA LYS A 160 -4.02 33.34 -9.11
C LYS A 160 -2.95 33.84 -10.09
N ASN A 161 -3.04 33.49 -11.37
CA ASN A 161 -2.07 33.81 -12.40
C ASN A 161 -0.63 33.38 -12.00
N ILE A 162 -0.48 32.17 -11.47
CA ILE A 162 0.80 31.58 -11.08
C ILE A 162 1.24 30.60 -12.16
N THR A 163 2.46 30.73 -12.63
CA THR A 163 3.06 29.80 -13.57
C THR A 163 3.21 28.41 -12.93
N TYR A 164 2.89 27.35 -13.68
CA TYR A 164 3.05 25.98 -13.21
C TYR A 164 4.52 25.67 -12.90
N PRO A 165 4.76 24.83 -11.87
CA PRO A 165 6.12 24.42 -11.54
C PRO A 165 6.72 23.57 -12.65
N THR A 166 8.03 23.72 -12.85
CA THR A 166 8.81 22.94 -13.82
C THR A 166 9.77 22.01 -13.08
N SER A 167 10.41 21.08 -13.82
CA SER A 167 11.46 20.23 -13.26
C SER A 167 12.70 21.00 -12.79
N GLU A 168 12.86 22.29 -13.14
CA GLU A 168 14.02 23.10 -12.79
C GLU A 168 13.81 23.97 -11.56
N TRP A 169 12.60 23.97 -10.95
CA TRP A 169 12.33 24.80 -9.79
C TRP A 169 13.14 24.38 -8.54
N ASN A 170 13.44 25.36 -7.72
CA ASN A 170 14.21 25.18 -6.49
C ASN A 170 13.37 25.51 -5.24
N PHE A 171 13.96 25.43 -4.04
CA PHE A 171 13.26 25.73 -2.80
C PHE A 171 12.77 27.17 -2.67
N ASP A 172 13.46 28.13 -3.28
CA ASP A 172 13.01 29.53 -3.28
C ASP A 172 11.77 29.71 -4.17
N ASP A 173 11.76 29.07 -5.33
CA ASP A 173 10.61 29.06 -6.24
C ASP A 173 9.41 28.35 -5.58
N PHE A 174 9.67 27.22 -4.94
CA PHE A 174 8.65 26.48 -4.18
C PHE A 174 8.03 27.34 -3.08
N LEU A 175 8.84 28.00 -2.25
CA LEU A 175 8.36 28.87 -1.19
C LEU A 175 7.57 30.06 -1.72
N LYS A 176 8.08 30.76 -2.75
CA LYS A 176 7.39 31.89 -3.40
C LYS A 176 6.03 31.45 -3.98
N THR A 177 6.00 30.26 -4.59
CA THR A 177 4.77 29.68 -5.14
C THR A 177 3.80 29.34 -4.01
N ALA A 178 4.27 28.71 -2.94
CA ALA A 178 3.43 28.42 -1.78
C ALA A 178 2.86 29.70 -1.13
N GLN A 179 3.66 30.76 -1.02
CA GLN A 179 3.20 32.06 -0.51
C GLN A 179 2.10 32.69 -1.40
N LYS A 180 2.28 32.66 -2.72
CA LYS A 180 1.27 33.17 -3.66
C LYS A 180 -0.04 32.38 -3.64
N LEU A 181 0.05 31.05 -3.41
CA LEU A 181 -1.12 30.16 -3.31
C LEU A 181 -1.88 30.35 -1.99
N THR A 182 -1.19 30.80 -0.95
CA THR A 182 -1.78 30.95 0.40
C THR A 182 -2.68 32.20 0.48
N ASP A 183 -3.88 31.99 1.01
CA ASP A 183 -4.81 33.06 1.38
C ASP A 183 -5.69 32.60 2.57
N LYS A 184 -6.75 33.32 2.88
CA LYS A 184 -7.66 33.00 3.99
C LYS A 184 -8.39 31.66 3.87
N ASN A 185 -8.45 31.05 2.68
CA ASN A 185 -9.19 29.82 2.40
C ASN A 185 -8.27 28.66 1.97
N THR A 186 -7.03 28.97 1.60
CA THR A 186 -6.11 28.03 0.93
C THR A 186 -4.71 28.13 1.53
N PHE A 187 -4.09 27.01 1.81
CA PHE A 187 -2.67 26.91 2.11
C PHE A 187 -1.89 26.56 0.84
N GLY A 188 -0.66 27.04 0.75
CA GLY A 188 0.20 26.82 -0.40
C GLY A 188 0.63 25.36 -0.54
N VAL A 189 0.88 24.67 0.57
CA VAL A 189 1.42 23.30 0.55
C VAL A 189 0.93 22.48 1.73
N SER A 190 0.92 21.16 1.55
CA SER A 190 0.68 20.16 2.60
C SER A 190 1.82 20.12 3.64
N PHE A 191 1.51 19.56 4.82
CA PHE A 191 2.47 19.32 5.88
C PHE A 191 2.15 18.03 6.62
N GLU A 192 3.08 17.10 6.60
CA GLU A 192 2.99 15.80 7.29
C GLU A 192 4.11 15.68 8.32
N GLU A 193 3.89 14.97 9.42
CA GLU A 193 4.88 14.85 10.50
C GLU A 193 5.76 13.59 10.36
N ASP A 194 5.44 12.72 9.40
CA ASP A 194 6.19 11.49 9.12
C ASP A 194 7.53 11.81 8.43
N PRO A 195 8.63 11.11 8.79
CA PRO A 195 9.96 11.26 8.17
C PRO A 195 9.95 11.20 6.65
N LEU A 196 9.13 10.37 6.05
CA LEU A 196 9.00 10.27 4.60
C LEU A 196 8.83 11.65 3.95
N PHE A 197 8.07 12.56 4.57
CA PHE A 197 7.72 13.86 3.97
C PHE A 197 8.72 14.98 4.26
N TYR A 198 9.52 14.90 5.31
CA TYR A 198 10.52 15.94 5.59
C TYR A 198 11.94 15.56 5.19
N LEU A 199 12.26 14.27 5.07
CA LEU A 199 13.59 13.80 4.64
C LEU A 199 14.03 14.37 3.28
N PRO A 200 13.17 14.49 2.25
CA PRO A 200 13.57 15.08 0.97
C PRO A 200 14.15 16.49 1.10
N TYR A 201 13.67 17.30 2.06
CA TYR A 201 14.21 18.64 2.29
C TYR A 201 15.65 18.62 2.81
N LEU A 202 15.99 17.63 3.63
CA LEU A 202 17.35 17.45 4.15
C LEU A 202 18.25 16.90 3.04
N MET A 203 17.84 15.83 2.40
CA MET A 203 18.62 15.09 1.41
C MET A 203 18.92 15.94 0.17
N SER A 204 17.95 16.69 -0.33
CA SER A 204 18.14 17.63 -1.46
C SER A 204 19.14 18.74 -1.12
N ASN A 205 19.44 18.97 0.15
CA ASN A 205 20.46 19.93 0.60
C ASN A 205 21.76 19.27 1.10
N GLY A 206 21.99 17.99 0.78
CA GLY A 206 23.20 17.26 1.16
C GLY A 206 23.24 16.83 2.63
N GLY A 207 22.08 16.79 3.28
CA GLY A 207 21.90 16.29 4.64
C GLY A 207 21.26 14.91 4.69
N GLY A 208 20.87 14.49 5.91
CA GLY A 208 20.21 13.23 6.20
C GLY A 208 19.94 13.11 7.71
N ILE A 209 19.57 11.93 8.17
CA ILE A 209 19.23 11.65 9.57
C ILE A 209 20.19 10.66 10.25
N LEU A 210 21.14 10.11 9.52
CA LEU A 210 22.15 9.25 10.14
C LEU A 210 23.00 10.06 11.13
N PRO A 211 23.58 9.44 12.17
CA PRO A 211 24.42 10.15 13.16
C PRO A 211 25.52 11.01 12.52
N SER A 212 26.10 10.57 11.40
CA SER A 212 27.12 11.31 10.64
C SER A 212 26.56 12.44 9.76
N GLU A 213 25.27 12.54 9.63
CA GLU A 213 24.59 13.46 8.70
C GLU A 213 23.73 14.51 9.37
N ILE A 214 23.17 14.17 10.56
CA ILE A 214 22.19 15.06 11.23
C ILE A 214 22.79 16.44 11.57
N GLU A 215 24.09 16.52 11.83
CA GLU A 215 24.80 17.77 12.15
C GLU A 215 25.24 18.56 10.90
N LYS A 216 25.12 17.97 9.70
CA LYS A 216 25.47 18.68 8.48
C LYS A 216 24.59 19.93 8.30
N LYS A 217 25.18 21.00 7.72
CA LYS A 217 24.45 22.24 7.42
C LYS A 217 23.20 21.99 6.54
N GLY A 218 23.29 21.04 5.62
CA GLY A 218 22.15 20.64 4.77
C GLY A 218 20.97 20.06 5.55
N SER A 219 21.25 19.24 6.58
CA SER A 219 20.21 18.71 7.46
C SER A 219 19.53 19.82 8.26
N GLN A 220 20.31 20.70 8.87
CA GLN A 220 19.80 21.83 9.64
C GLN A 220 18.99 22.80 8.75
N TYR A 221 19.50 23.10 7.55
CA TYR A 221 18.80 23.95 6.60
C TYR A 221 17.47 23.32 6.16
N GLY A 222 17.49 22.07 5.72
CA GLY A 222 16.29 21.36 5.22
C GLY A 222 15.22 21.23 6.29
N LEU A 223 15.61 20.84 7.52
CA LEU A 223 14.67 20.71 8.62
C LEU A 223 14.09 22.07 9.04
N ASN A 224 14.93 23.11 9.11
CA ASN A 224 14.46 24.48 9.39
C ASN A 224 13.55 25.01 8.28
N PHE A 225 13.88 24.77 7.02
CA PHE A 225 13.05 25.16 5.89
C PHE A 225 11.65 24.51 6.03
N TYR A 226 11.60 23.19 6.23
CA TYR A 226 10.36 22.45 6.40
C TYR A 226 9.54 22.96 7.58
N ALA A 227 10.13 23.10 8.75
CA ALA A 227 9.46 23.62 9.94
C ALA A 227 8.91 25.04 9.73
N ASN A 228 9.64 25.87 9.00
CA ASN A 228 9.27 27.26 8.72
C ASN A 228 8.14 27.40 7.71
N LEU A 229 7.84 26.40 6.87
CA LEU A 229 6.62 26.39 6.04
C LEU A 229 5.37 26.60 6.88
N ARG A 230 5.35 26.01 8.07
CA ARG A 230 4.27 26.12 9.04
C ARG A 230 4.48 27.30 10.02
N LYS A 231 5.66 27.37 10.68
CA LYS A 231 5.89 28.27 11.82
C LYS A 231 6.13 29.72 11.43
N LYS A 232 6.87 29.97 10.35
CA LYS A 232 7.29 31.33 9.95
C LYS A 232 6.47 31.86 8.77
N TYR A 233 6.28 31.03 7.76
CA TYR A 233 5.68 31.47 6.50
C TYR A 233 4.17 31.26 6.47
N HIS A 234 3.63 30.41 7.33
CA HIS A 234 2.20 30.04 7.39
C HIS A 234 1.64 29.60 6.04
N VAL A 235 2.48 28.99 5.19
CA VAL A 235 2.05 28.47 3.89
C VAL A 235 1.54 27.02 3.97
N ALA A 236 1.71 26.39 5.12
CA ALA A 236 1.21 25.06 5.43
C ALA A 236 0.34 25.08 6.69
N PRO A 237 -0.74 24.28 6.79
CA PRO A 237 -1.71 24.35 7.87
C PRO A 237 -1.11 23.93 9.21
N LEU A 238 -1.49 24.60 10.28
CA LEU A 238 -1.28 24.13 11.65
C LEU A 238 -2.19 22.91 11.90
N LYS A 239 -1.84 22.09 12.90
CA LYS A 239 -2.65 20.93 13.29
C LYS A 239 -4.09 21.33 13.69
N SER A 240 -4.25 22.47 14.31
CA SER A 240 -5.55 23.06 14.67
C SER A 240 -6.36 23.52 13.45
N GLU A 241 -5.71 23.90 12.35
CA GLU A 241 -6.34 24.40 11.12
C GLU A 241 -6.75 23.26 10.17
N SER A 242 -6.04 22.13 10.21
CA SER A 242 -6.46 20.93 9.49
C SER A 242 -7.65 20.22 10.15
N ALA A 243 -7.92 20.52 11.42
CA ALA A 243 -8.89 19.82 12.26
C ALA A 243 -8.64 18.30 12.23
N SER A 244 -9.63 17.51 11.80
CA SER A 244 -9.47 16.05 11.60
C SER A 244 -9.22 15.66 10.14
N ALA A 245 -9.12 16.64 9.23
CA ALA A 245 -8.91 16.35 7.81
C ALA A 245 -7.45 15.96 7.54
N THR A 246 -7.26 14.92 6.75
CA THR A 246 -5.93 14.56 6.21
C THR A 246 -5.50 15.55 5.14
N MET A 247 -4.20 15.64 4.84
CA MET A 247 -3.71 16.49 3.74
C MET A 247 -4.33 16.10 2.40
N ALA A 248 -4.56 14.81 2.16
CA ALA A 248 -5.28 14.31 0.99
C ALA A 248 -6.70 14.88 0.89
N GLN A 249 -7.45 14.89 2.00
CA GLN A 249 -8.80 15.49 2.05
C GLN A 249 -8.77 17.00 1.84
N MET A 250 -7.78 17.70 2.42
CA MET A 250 -7.61 19.12 2.20
C MET A 250 -7.29 19.45 0.73
N PHE A 251 -6.48 18.64 0.07
CA PHE A 251 -6.19 18.81 -1.37
C PHE A 251 -7.44 18.58 -2.23
N LEU A 252 -8.18 17.51 -1.99
CA LEU A 252 -9.46 17.22 -2.67
C LEU A 252 -10.52 18.32 -2.44
N GLN A 253 -10.51 18.96 -1.27
CA GLN A 253 -11.36 20.12 -0.96
C GLN A 253 -10.85 21.45 -1.53
N GLN A 254 -9.76 21.40 -2.32
CA GLN A 254 -9.08 22.60 -2.87
C GLN A 254 -8.58 23.60 -1.80
N LYS A 255 -8.30 23.10 -0.60
CA LYS A 255 -7.71 23.89 0.51
C LYS A 255 -6.18 23.87 0.49
N LEU A 256 -5.57 23.11 -0.42
CA LEU A 256 -4.13 23.09 -0.66
C LEU A 256 -3.85 23.37 -2.14
N GLY A 257 -2.90 24.27 -2.41
CA GLY A 257 -2.42 24.52 -3.77
C GLY A 257 -1.49 23.44 -4.26
N MET A 258 -0.63 22.95 -3.37
CA MET A 258 0.32 21.86 -3.62
C MET A 258 0.19 20.79 -2.54
N TYR A 259 0.35 19.52 -2.97
CA TYR A 259 0.28 18.35 -2.09
C TYR A 259 1.46 17.42 -2.36
N ILE A 260 2.32 17.23 -1.38
CA ILE A 260 3.45 16.31 -1.49
C ILE A 260 2.95 14.90 -1.14
N SER A 261 3.04 13.99 -2.09
CA SER A 261 2.61 12.61 -1.94
C SER A 261 3.20 11.72 -3.02
N GLY A 262 2.91 10.44 -2.97
CA GLY A 262 3.35 9.47 -3.97
C GLY A 262 2.22 9.02 -4.90
N ARG A 263 2.58 8.13 -5.84
CA ARG A 263 1.65 7.65 -6.86
C ARG A 263 0.39 6.98 -6.29
N TRP A 264 0.43 6.43 -5.09
CA TRP A 264 -0.74 5.84 -4.41
C TRP A 264 -1.94 6.78 -4.29
N MET A 265 -1.73 8.10 -4.44
CA MET A 265 -2.82 9.09 -4.45
C MET A 265 -3.52 9.21 -5.80
N VAL A 266 -2.92 8.75 -6.89
CA VAL A 266 -3.47 8.93 -8.24
C VAL A 266 -4.86 8.32 -8.40
N PRO A 267 -5.15 7.07 -7.97
CA PRO A 267 -6.51 6.51 -8.10
C PRO A 267 -7.56 7.38 -7.44
N LYS A 268 -7.28 7.81 -6.21
CA LYS A 268 -8.21 8.66 -5.45
C LYS A 268 -8.43 10.03 -6.09
N LEU A 269 -7.36 10.64 -6.61
CA LEU A 269 -7.47 11.92 -7.31
C LEU A 269 -8.21 11.78 -8.65
N ARG A 270 -8.05 10.67 -9.37
CA ARG A 270 -8.82 10.39 -10.60
C ARG A 270 -10.31 10.23 -10.32
N GLU A 271 -10.67 9.63 -9.19
CA GLU A 271 -12.05 9.36 -8.80
C GLU A 271 -12.75 10.58 -8.19
N GLU A 272 -12.07 11.31 -7.29
CA GLU A 272 -12.71 12.29 -6.42
C GLU A 272 -12.38 13.76 -6.76
N ALA A 273 -11.29 14.04 -7.49
CA ALA A 273 -10.92 15.42 -7.78
C ALA A 273 -11.84 16.03 -8.84
N ASN A 274 -12.50 17.15 -8.49
CA ASN A 274 -13.37 17.92 -9.36
C ASN A 274 -12.69 19.17 -9.94
N PHE A 275 -11.34 19.17 -9.99
CA PHE A 275 -10.48 20.24 -10.51
C PHE A 275 -9.39 19.65 -11.39
N ASP A 276 -8.71 20.48 -12.18
CA ASP A 276 -7.55 20.05 -12.96
C ASP A 276 -6.30 20.01 -12.09
N TRP A 277 -5.50 18.95 -12.24
CA TRP A 277 -4.30 18.72 -11.46
C TRP A 277 -3.25 17.96 -12.26
N ASP A 278 -2.00 18.12 -11.85
CA ASP A 278 -0.86 17.41 -12.42
C ASP A 278 0.23 17.24 -11.35
N VAL A 279 1.36 16.69 -11.74
CA VAL A 279 2.50 16.44 -10.87
C VAL A 279 3.77 17.08 -11.40
N THR A 280 4.67 17.41 -10.50
CA THR A 280 6.05 17.81 -10.80
C THR A 280 7.01 17.16 -9.81
N GLN A 281 8.29 17.14 -10.12
CA GLN A 281 9.29 16.62 -9.19
C GLN A 281 9.42 17.52 -7.95
N PHE A 282 9.99 16.96 -6.90
CA PHE A 282 10.33 17.69 -5.69
C PHE A 282 11.32 18.83 -6.01
N PRO A 283 11.23 20.01 -5.35
CA PRO A 283 12.11 21.13 -5.66
C PRO A 283 13.59 20.79 -5.45
N LYS A 284 14.46 21.38 -6.27
CA LYS A 284 15.91 21.19 -6.18
C LYS A 284 16.48 21.98 -5.02
N GLY A 285 17.26 21.32 -4.18
CA GLY A 285 18.16 21.92 -3.21
C GLY A 285 19.58 22.05 -3.78
N THR A 286 20.56 22.28 -2.92
CA THR A 286 21.99 22.37 -3.30
C THR A 286 22.57 21.05 -3.80
N ASN A 287 21.93 19.93 -3.51
CA ASN A 287 22.32 18.57 -3.91
C ASN A 287 21.37 17.96 -4.96
N GLY A 288 20.53 18.77 -5.59
CA GLY A 288 19.52 18.32 -6.56
C GLY A 288 18.15 18.09 -5.95
N SER A 289 17.27 17.44 -6.70
CA SER A 289 15.96 16.99 -6.23
C SER A 289 16.08 15.54 -5.78
N ILE A 290 16.24 15.32 -4.48
CA ILE A 290 16.43 13.99 -3.90
C ILE A 290 15.23 13.64 -3.02
N VAL A 291 14.59 12.54 -3.33
CA VAL A 291 13.50 11.96 -2.55
C VAL A 291 13.87 10.53 -2.13
N GLN A 292 13.36 10.13 -0.99
CA GLN A 292 13.54 8.77 -0.52
C GLN A 292 12.75 7.81 -1.42
N LEU A 293 13.39 6.72 -1.82
CA LEU A 293 12.71 5.59 -2.44
C LEU A 293 12.07 4.74 -1.34
N ASP A 294 10.78 4.51 -1.45
CA ASP A 294 10.06 3.49 -0.70
C ASP A 294 9.78 2.30 -1.64
N ALA A 295 10.03 1.08 -1.19
CA ALA A 295 9.77 -0.12 -1.95
C ALA A 295 8.97 -1.09 -1.10
N SER A 296 7.99 -1.74 -1.72
CA SER A 296 7.18 -2.76 -1.08
C SER A 296 7.17 -4.04 -1.88
N GLY A 297 7.02 -5.17 -1.20
CA GLY A 297 7.08 -6.47 -1.85
C GLY A 297 6.51 -7.60 -1.01
N TRP A 298 6.65 -8.80 -1.52
CA TRP A 298 6.12 -10.03 -0.96
C TRP A 298 7.25 -10.82 -0.29
N ALA A 299 7.14 -11.07 1.01
CA ALA A 299 8.10 -11.83 1.80
C ALA A 299 7.46 -13.12 2.31
N ILE A 300 8.29 -14.14 2.53
CA ILE A 300 7.89 -15.43 3.09
C ILE A 300 8.42 -15.53 4.51
N ALA A 301 7.54 -15.89 5.46
CA ALA A 301 7.95 -16.12 6.83
C ALA A 301 8.83 -17.37 6.93
N LYS A 302 9.93 -17.28 7.66
CA LYS A 302 10.85 -18.41 7.88
C LYS A 302 10.20 -19.58 8.60
N SER A 303 9.19 -19.29 9.43
CA SER A 303 8.38 -20.28 10.16
C SER A 303 7.36 -21.01 9.28
N SER A 304 7.12 -20.57 8.05
CA SER A 304 6.18 -21.22 7.12
C SER A 304 6.52 -22.69 6.94
N LYS A 305 5.50 -23.54 6.99
CA LYS A 305 5.58 -24.98 6.70
C LYS A 305 5.28 -25.30 5.23
N HIS A 306 4.86 -24.28 4.46
CA HIS A 306 4.38 -24.36 3.09
C HIS A 306 5.22 -23.46 2.17
N LYS A 307 6.56 -23.53 2.31
CA LYS A 307 7.49 -22.61 1.63
C LYS A 307 7.43 -22.70 0.11
N GLU A 308 7.24 -23.91 -0.43
CA GLU A 308 7.15 -24.10 -1.87
C GLU A 308 5.89 -23.46 -2.45
N GLU A 309 4.74 -23.64 -1.80
CA GLU A 309 3.48 -23.04 -2.21
C GLU A 309 3.50 -21.53 -1.99
N ALA A 310 4.08 -21.07 -0.89
CA ALA A 310 4.30 -19.65 -0.64
C ALA A 310 5.18 -18.99 -1.72
N GLN A 311 6.26 -19.68 -2.14
CA GLN A 311 7.11 -19.22 -3.24
C GLN A 311 6.37 -19.17 -4.58
N LYS A 312 5.51 -20.17 -4.87
CA LYS A 312 4.64 -20.15 -6.06
C LYS A 312 3.74 -18.90 -6.04
N LEU A 313 3.09 -18.63 -4.89
CA LEU A 313 2.24 -17.45 -4.73
C LEU A 313 3.01 -16.15 -4.93
N VAL A 314 4.16 -15.99 -4.29
CA VAL A 314 4.98 -14.77 -4.37
C VAL A 314 5.47 -14.54 -5.81
N ASN A 315 5.93 -15.58 -6.51
CA ASN A 315 6.32 -15.51 -7.91
C ASN A 315 5.15 -15.15 -8.83
N TYR A 316 3.96 -15.69 -8.55
CA TYR A 316 2.74 -15.38 -9.30
C TYR A 316 2.34 -13.91 -9.14
N LEU A 317 2.33 -13.42 -7.89
CA LEU A 317 2.02 -12.03 -7.58
C LEU A 317 3.00 -11.05 -8.24
N ALA A 318 4.29 -11.41 -8.29
CA ALA A 318 5.36 -10.60 -8.88
C ALA A 318 5.56 -10.85 -10.39
N SER A 319 4.73 -11.64 -11.04
CA SER A 319 4.81 -11.87 -12.49
C SER A 319 4.54 -10.59 -13.28
N SER A 320 5.04 -10.50 -14.52
CA SER A 320 4.81 -9.37 -15.41
C SER A 320 3.31 -9.05 -15.55
N LYS A 321 2.50 -10.06 -15.86
CA LYS A 321 1.04 -9.97 -16.01
C LYS A 321 0.35 -9.35 -14.77
N ASN A 322 0.73 -9.79 -13.58
CA ASN A 322 0.10 -9.31 -12.36
C ASN A 322 0.67 -7.94 -11.90
N SER A 323 1.96 -7.67 -12.16
CA SER A 323 2.55 -6.34 -11.98
C SER A 323 1.85 -5.28 -12.84
N GLU A 324 1.48 -5.62 -14.09
CA GLU A 324 0.67 -4.75 -14.95
C GLU A 324 -0.74 -4.52 -14.38
N LYS A 325 -1.39 -5.56 -13.80
CA LYS A 325 -2.70 -5.38 -13.14
C LYS A 325 -2.60 -4.40 -11.96
N PHE A 326 -1.56 -4.47 -11.15
CA PHE A 326 -1.34 -3.51 -10.06
C PHE A 326 -1.04 -2.09 -10.56
N ALA A 327 -0.48 -1.93 -11.76
CA ALA A 327 -0.25 -0.61 -12.35
C ALA A 327 -1.52 0.08 -12.84
N THR A 328 -2.61 -0.67 -13.05
CA THR A 328 -3.88 -0.11 -13.53
C THR A 328 -4.41 0.98 -12.58
N ASN A 329 -5.17 1.92 -13.14
CA ASN A 329 -5.73 3.06 -12.41
C ASN A 329 -4.67 3.98 -11.74
N GLY A 330 -3.38 3.78 -12.06
CA GLY A 330 -2.30 4.61 -11.51
C GLY A 330 -1.91 4.30 -10.07
N LEU A 331 -2.25 3.11 -9.57
CA LEU A 331 -2.06 2.75 -8.15
C LEU A 331 -0.58 2.72 -7.73
N ILE A 332 0.27 2.06 -8.51
CA ILE A 332 1.68 1.87 -8.15
C ILE A 332 2.62 2.29 -9.28
N VAL A 333 3.90 2.46 -8.95
CA VAL A 333 5.00 2.37 -9.91
C VAL A 333 5.54 0.94 -9.84
N PRO A 334 5.32 0.09 -10.85
CA PRO A 334 5.81 -1.28 -10.79
C PRO A 334 7.32 -1.34 -10.60
N ALA A 335 7.77 -2.20 -9.70
CA ALA A 335 9.20 -2.47 -9.54
C ALA A 335 9.79 -3.27 -10.72
N ARG A 336 8.95 -3.92 -11.51
CA ARG A 336 9.34 -4.58 -12.77
C ARG A 336 9.45 -3.58 -13.90
N LYS A 337 10.58 -3.62 -14.61
CA LYS A 337 10.89 -2.71 -15.74
C LYS A 337 9.93 -2.85 -16.92
N ASP A 338 9.49 -4.07 -17.23
CA ASP A 338 8.52 -4.35 -18.30
C ASP A 338 7.16 -3.74 -17.98
N ALA A 339 6.64 -4.00 -16.78
CA ALA A 339 5.35 -3.50 -16.34
C ALA A 339 5.34 -1.96 -16.19
N SER A 340 6.43 -1.34 -15.73
CA SER A 340 6.53 0.11 -15.55
C SER A 340 6.54 0.89 -16.87
N ARG A 341 6.89 0.22 -17.98
CA ARG A 341 6.89 0.80 -19.33
C ARG A 341 5.67 0.38 -20.15
N SER A 342 4.77 -0.37 -19.55
CA SER A 342 3.55 -0.85 -20.18
C SER A 342 2.51 0.26 -20.34
N LYS A 343 1.55 0.02 -21.26
CA LYS A 343 0.36 0.88 -21.41
C LYS A 343 -0.55 0.94 -20.16
N TYR A 344 -0.38 0.02 -19.22
CA TYR A 344 -1.14 0.00 -17.98
C TYR A 344 -0.61 1.00 -16.95
N PHE A 345 0.68 1.34 -17.04
CA PHE A 345 1.28 2.38 -16.24
C PHE A 345 1.24 3.75 -16.93
N LEU A 346 1.62 3.81 -18.23
CA LEU A 346 1.57 5.02 -19.06
C LEU A 346 0.25 5.04 -19.85
N ASP A 347 -0.86 5.12 -19.12
CA ASP A 347 -2.23 4.95 -19.64
C ASP A 347 -2.82 6.21 -20.28
N GLY A 348 -2.06 7.29 -20.38
CA GLY A 348 -2.48 8.57 -20.95
C GLY A 348 -3.51 9.35 -20.12
N GLN A 349 -3.89 8.84 -18.94
CA GLN A 349 -4.77 9.56 -18.02
C GLN A 349 -3.95 10.47 -17.09
N LYS A 350 -4.64 11.28 -16.28
CA LYS A 350 -3.98 12.11 -15.27
C LYS A 350 -3.17 11.29 -14.26
N PRO A 351 -2.02 11.79 -13.81
CA PRO A 351 -1.40 13.05 -14.22
C PRO A 351 -0.80 12.96 -15.63
N VAL A 352 -0.80 14.07 -16.36
CA VAL A 352 -0.23 14.15 -17.72
C VAL A 352 1.26 13.83 -17.69
N HIS A 353 1.95 14.30 -16.64
CA HIS A 353 3.38 14.08 -16.43
C HIS A 353 3.69 12.78 -15.66
N SER A 354 2.91 11.70 -15.87
CA SER A 354 3.10 10.39 -15.19
C SER A 354 4.52 9.82 -15.31
N LYS A 355 5.25 10.15 -16.37
CA LYS A 355 6.61 9.68 -16.58
C LYS A 355 7.58 10.12 -15.47
N ILE A 356 7.29 11.22 -14.79
CA ILE A 356 8.13 11.74 -13.70
C ILE A 356 8.36 10.72 -12.57
N PHE A 357 7.40 9.82 -12.32
CA PHE A 357 7.54 8.75 -11.34
C PHE A 357 8.62 7.74 -11.73
N LEU A 358 8.92 7.60 -13.04
CA LEU A 358 10.01 6.74 -13.53
C LEU A 358 11.32 7.51 -13.55
N ASP A 359 11.31 8.75 -14.03
CA ASP A 359 12.52 9.59 -14.17
C ASP A 359 13.26 9.79 -12.83
N ILE A 360 12.55 9.67 -11.70
CA ILE A 360 13.13 9.78 -10.34
C ILE A 360 13.82 8.46 -9.92
N ILE A 361 13.44 7.32 -10.53
CA ILE A 361 13.97 5.99 -10.17
C ILE A 361 15.15 5.64 -11.07
N GLU A 362 15.10 6.03 -12.34
CA GLU A 362 16.15 5.81 -13.35
C GLU A 362 17.33 6.79 -13.18
#